data_1c241085d3c44d660d2807a45c394bf4
#
_entry.id   1c241085d3c44d660d2807a45c394bf4
#
_cell.length_a   1.000
_cell.length_b   1.000
_cell.length_c   1.000
_cell.angle_alpha   90.00
_cell.angle_beta   90.00
_cell.angle_gamma   90.00
#
_symmetry.space_group_name_H-M   'P 1'
#
loop_
_entity.id
_entity.type
_entity.pdbx_description
1 polymer ?
#
loop_
_entity_poly.entity_id
_entity_poly.type
_entity_poly.pdbx_seq_one_letter_code
_entity_poly.pdbx_strand_id
1 'polypeptide(L)'
;MTAASATRRGAAIAFAALALGAASVAAADREVGRRKAELCAACHGPAGNSVNPAVPSIAGQPAQFVATELFLFREGNRKDQQMSPIAAGLSNGDLNDLAEYFAAERPAPPKHRTAPENAAAAPALAHKFHCVQCHGPELLGQQHIPRLAGQQPDYLLAQLKGFKAGTRADIDGNMTSAAQALSEKEIEVLVDYLAGLSVEK
;
A
#
# COMPACT_ATOMS: atom_id res chain seq x y z
N MET A 1 -38.78 18.29 -80.04
CA MET A 1 -38.84 17.47 -78.83
C MET A 1 -37.41 17.11 -78.45
N THR A 2 -36.77 17.89 -77.60
CA THR A 2 -35.38 17.71 -77.19
C THR A 2 -35.33 17.54 -75.71
N ALA A 3 -34.92 16.28 -75.25
CA ALA A 3 -34.78 15.94 -73.86
C ALA A 3 -33.42 16.44 -73.34
N ALA A 4 -33.45 17.22 -72.32
CA ALA A 4 -32.25 17.66 -71.59
C ALA A 4 -31.85 16.62 -70.51
N SER A 5 -30.60 16.10 -70.65
CA SER A 5 -29.97 15.22 -69.68
C SER A 5 -29.37 16.01 -68.55
N ALA A 6 -29.83 15.80 -67.36
CA ALA A 6 -29.27 16.40 -66.13
C ALA A 6 -28.22 15.48 -65.50
N THR A 7 -26.96 15.89 -65.62
CA THR A 7 -25.82 15.23 -64.96
C THR A 7 -25.79 15.58 -63.46
N ARG A 8 -26.05 14.60 -62.59
CA ARG A 8 -25.84 14.71 -61.15
C ARG A 8 -24.37 14.52 -60.80
N ARG A 9 -23.71 15.58 -60.35
CA ARG A 9 -22.37 15.53 -59.78
C ARG A 9 -22.49 15.06 -58.33
N GLY A 10 -22.10 13.81 -58.03
CA GLY A 10 -21.99 13.30 -56.67
C GLY A 10 -20.74 13.88 -56.00
N ALA A 11 -20.94 14.61 -54.91
CA ALA A 11 -19.85 15.04 -54.05
C ALA A 11 -19.45 13.87 -53.13
N ALA A 12 -18.24 13.35 -53.28
CA ALA A 12 -17.68 12.36 -52.38
C ALA A 12 -17.17 13.09 -51.14
N ILE A 13 -17.83 12.88 -49.99
CA ILE A 13 -17.36 13.36 -48.68
C ILE A 13 -16.35 12.33 -48.18
N ALA A 14 -15.07 12.72 -48.18
CA ALA A 14 -14.02 11.93 -47.57
C ALA A 14 -14.10 12.06 -46.04
N PHE A 15 -14.49 11.01 -45.37
CA PHE A 15 -14.38 10.90 -43.90
C PHE A 15 -12.91 10.64 -43.56
N ALA A 16 -12.23 11.67 -43.04
CA ALA A 16 -10.94 11.50 -42.36
C ALA A 16 -11.15 10.83 -41.04
N ALA A 17 -10.80 9.54 -40.92
CA ALA A 17 -10.80 8.81 -39.64
C ALA A 17 -9.66 9.36 -38.78
N LEU A 18 -10.00 10.15 -37.79
CA LEU A 18 -9.09 10.57 -36.71
C LEU A 18 -8.76 9.35 -35.87
N ALA A 19 -7.60 8.73 -36.07
CA ALA A 19 -7.11 7.67 -35.21
C ALA A 19 -6.72 8.31 -33.85
N LEU A 20 -7.62 8.23 -32.85
CA LEU A 20 -7.25 8.49 -31.47
C LEU A 20 -6.28 7.39 -31.05
N GLY A 21 -4.99 7.74 -30.96
CA GLY A 21 -3.99 6.91 -30.34
C GLY A 21 -4.35 6.72 -28.87
N ALA A 22 -4.92 5.57 -28.52
CA ALA A 22 -5.06 5.19 -27.12
C ALA A 22 -3.65 5.06 -26.53
N ALA A 23 -3.25 6.02 -25.70
CA ALA A 23 -2.07 5.86 -24.88
C ALA A 23 -2.31 4.64 -23.97
N SER A 24 -1.66 3.52 -24.28
CA SER A 24 -1.68 2.35 -23.41
C SER A 24 -1.02 2.76 -22.10
N VAL A 25 -1.79 2.82 -21.02
CA VAL A 25 -1.23 2.83 -19.68
C VAL A 25 -0.50 1.49 -19.55
N ALA A 26 0.83 1.53 -19.47
CA ALA A 26 1.61 0.33 -19.28
C ALA A 26 1.13 -0.36 -17.98
N ALA A 27 0.78 -1.64 -18.09
CA ALA A 27 0.49 -2.45 -16.91
C ALA A 27 1.75 -2.51 -16.04
N ALA A 28 1.57 -2.57 -14.72
CA ALA A 28 2.68 -2.73 -13.79
C ALA A 28 3.48 -4.01 -14.12
N ASP A 29 4.82 -3.89 -14.12
CA ASP A 29 5.74 -4.98 -14.46
C ASP A 29 6.47 -5.44 -13.19
N ARG A 30 6.06 -6.61 -12.69
CA ARG A 30 6.65 -7.21 -11.49
C ARG A 30 8.15 -7.50 -11.62
N GLU A 31 8.63 -7.86 -12.81
CA GLU A 31 10.06 -8.13 -13.01
C GLU A 31 10.89 -6.83 -13.02
N VAL A 32 10.32 -5.75 -13.56
CA VAL A 32 10.90 -4.42 -13.42
C VAL A 32 10.92 -4.01 -11.94
N GLY A 33 9.81 -4.26 -11.22
CA GLY A 33 9.70 -4.03 -9.77
C GLY A 33 10.77 -4.81 -8.99
N ARG A 34 10.99 -6.08 -9.31
CA ARG A 34 12.02 -6.92 -8.67
C ARG A 34 13.42 -6.30 -8.77
N ARG A 35 13.81 -5.85 -9.96
CA ARG A 35 15.14 -5.22 -10.15
C ARG A 35 15.25 -3.90 -9.37
N LYS A 36 14.21 -3.10 -9.34
CA LYS A 36 14.19 -1.84 -8.57
C LYS A 36 14.21 -2.10 -7.05
N ALA A 37 13.56 -3.15 -6.59
CA ALA A 37 13.47 -3.53 -5.19
C ALA A 37 14.82 -3.95 -4.56
N GLU A 38 15.86 -4.20 -5.35
CA GLU A 38 17.20 -4.52 -4.85
C GLU A 38 17.74 -3.44 -3.89
N LEU A 39 17.48 -2.17 -4.18
CA LEU A 39 17.85 -1.06 -3.29
C LEU A 39 17.05 -1.07 -1.98
N CYS A 40 15.80 -1.48 -2.03
CA CYS A 40 14.92 -1.52 -0.86
C CYS A 40 15.34 -2.62 0.13
N ALA A 41 15.95 -3.71 -0.38
CA ALA A 41 16.35 -4.86 0.42
C ALA A 41 17.40 -4.52 1.48
N ALA A 42 18.19 -3.45 1.31
CA ALA A 42 19.19 -3.01 2.28
C ALA A 42 18.55 -2.68 3.65
N CYS A 43 17.33 -2.15 3.67
CA CYS A 43 16.62 -1.79 4.90
C CYS A 43 15.44 -2.76 5.16
N HIS A 44 14.63 -3.02 4.14
CA HIS A 44 13.42 -3.84 4.27
C HIS A 44 13.67 -5.37 4.22
N GLY A 45 14.93 -5.77 4.07
CA GLY A 45 15.33 -7.17 4.00
C GLY A 45 15.05 -7.84 2.64
N PRO A 46 15.56 -9.07 2.44
CA PRO A 46 15.33 -9.82 1.22
C PRO A 46 13.83 -9.99 0.94
N ALA A 47 13.43 -9.70 -0.31
CA ALA A 47 12.04 -9.76 -0.75
C ALA A 47 11.07 -8.94 0.13
N GLY A 48 11.56 -7.89 0.82
CA GLY A 48 10.74 -7.06 1.70
C GLY A 48 10.44 -7.66 3.09
N ASN A 49 11.20 -8.66 3.53
CA ASN A 49 11.07 -9.29 4.84
C ASN A 49 12.10 -8.71 5.81
N SER A 50 11.76 -7.64 6.50
CA SER A 50 12.64 -6.97 7.45
C SER A 50 12.94 -7.83 8.68
N VAL A 51 14.18 -7.72 9.15
CA VAL A 51 14.60 -8.27 10.45
C VAL A 51 14.88 -7.17 11.47
N ASN A 52 14.76 -5.91 11.07
CA ASN A 52 14.92 -4.75 11.94
C ASN A 52 13.53 -4.38 12.51
N PRO A 53 13.34 -4.35 13.84
CA PRO A 53 12.05 -4.09 14.45
C PRO A 53 11.49 -2.68 14.16
N ALA A 54 12.35 -1.72 13.80
CA ALA A 54 11.96 -0.36 13.45
C ALA A 54 11.65 -0.15 11.96
N VAL A 55 12.02 -1.11 11.08
CA VAL A 55 11.81 -1.03 9.64
C VAL A 55 10.72 -2.01 9.22
N PRO A 56 9.66 -1.57 8.53
CA PRO A 56 8.53 -2.45 8.23
C PRO A 56 8.88 -3.57 7.25
N SER A 57 8.27 -4.74 7.46
CA SER A 57 8.16 -5.77 6.43
C SER A 57 7.11 -5.35 5.41
N ILE A 58 7.51 -5.32 4.13
CA ILE A 58 6.66 -4.92 3.00
C ILE A 58 6.26 -6.08 2.09
N ALA A 59 6.86 -7.27 2.28
CA ALA A 59 6.42 -8.49 1.61
C ALA A 59 4.94 -8.78 1.88
N GLY A 60 4.16 -9.10 0.84
CA GLY A 60 2.74 -9.43 0.96
C GLY A 60 1.86 -8.28 1.45
N GLN A 61 2.33 -7.05 1.41
CA GLN A 61 1.46 -5.89 1.59
C GLN A 61 0.58 -5.70 0.34
N PRO A 62 -0.67 -5.26 0.48
CA PRO A 62 -1.50 -4.96 -0.68
C PRO A 62 -0.82 -3.97 -1.64
N ALA A 63 -0.85 -4.26 -2.95
CA ALA A 63 -0.16 -3.43 -3.95
C ALA A 63 -0.59 -1.96 -3.89
N GLN A 64 -1.89 -1.71 -3.80
CA GLN A 64 -2.41 -0.36 -3.70
C GLN A 64 -1.90 0.38 -2.45
N PHE A 65 -1.75 -0.33 -1.31
CA PHE A 65 -1.15 0.27 -0.11
C PHE A 65 0.30 0.66 -0.34
N VAL A 66 1.12 -0.23 -0.93
CA VAL A 66 2.53 0.06 -1.21
C VAL A 66 2.68 1.25 -2.15
N ALA A 67 1.92 1.27 -3.25
CA ALA A 67 1.94 2.38 -4.20
C ALA A 67 1.53 3.71 -3.54
N THR A 68 0.49 3.67 -2.71
CA THR A 68 0.00 4.84 -1.96
C THR A 68 1.05 5.38 -1.00
N GLU A 69 1.68 4.53 -0.20
CA GLU A 69 2.69 4.98 0.77
C GLU A 69 3.93 5.56 0.08
N LEU A 70 4.39 4.94 -1.01
CA LEU A 70 5.49 5.48 -1.82
C LEU A 70 5.12 6.84 -2.43
N PHE A 71 3.88 6.99 -2.92
CA PHE A 71 3.36 8.26 -3.40
C PHE A 71 3.34 9.32 -2.29
N LEU A 72 2.83 8.99 -1.11
CA LEU A 72 2.78 9.92 0.02
C LEU A 72 4.16 10.40 0.46
N PHE A 73 5.17 9.51 0.46
CA PHE A 73 6.56 9.89 0.73
C PHE A 73 7.11 10.80 -0.37
N ARG A 74 6.86 10.49 -1.64
CA ARG A 74 7.33 11.27 -2.79
C ARG A 74 6.78 12.69 -2.79
N GLU A 75 5.48 12.82 -2.55
CA GLU A 75 4.79 14.12 -2.53
C GLU A 75 4.96 14.88 -1.19
N GLY A 76 5.67 14.30 -0.21
CA GLY A 76 5.90 14.93 1.10
C GLY A 76 4.69 14.98 2.03
N ASN A 77 3.60 14.29 1.68
CA ASN A 77 2.41 14.13 2.54
C ASN A 77 2.68 13.20 3.73
N ARG A 78 3.58 12.24 3.55
CA ARG A 78 4.19 11.47 4.62
C ARG A 78 5.69 11.78 4.65
N LYS A 79 6.20 12.18 5.82
CA LYS A 79 7.61 12.57 5.95
C LYS A 79 8.39 11.52 6.73
N ASP A 80 9.51 11.12 6.17
CA ASP A 80 10.48 10.24 6.82
C ASP A 80 11.88 10.57 6.30
N GLN A 81 12.88 10.59 7.19
CA GLN A 81 14.23 11.02 6.84
C GLN A 81 14.91 10.10 5.81
N GLN A 82 14.50 8.83 5.74
CA GLN A 82 15.08 7.82 4.84
C GLN A 82 14.18 7.61 3.63
N MET A 83 12.88 7.38 3.85
CA MET A 83 11.96 7.03 2.77
C MET A 83 11.63 8.21 1.85
N SER A 84 11.50 9.44 2.36
CA SER A 84 11.16 10.58 1.51
C SER A 84 12.22 10.87 0.42
N PRO A 85 13.54 10.89 0.72
CA PRO A 85 14.55 11.03 -0.34
C PRO A 85 14.57 9.89 -1.34
N ILE A 86 14.33 8.64 -0.89
CA ILE A 86 14.28 7.46 -1.76
C ILE A 86 13.09 7.56 -2.71
N ALA A 87 11.91 7.89 -2.19
CA ALA A 87 10.69 7.98 -2.97
C ALA A 87 10.68 9.15 -3.97
N ALA A 88 11.37 10.25 -3.66
CA ALA A 88 11.40 11.46 -4.49
C ALA A 88 11.86 11.21 -5.94
N GLY A 89 12.70 10.18 -6.16
CA GLY A 89 13.19 9.81 -7.49
C GLY A 89 12.31 8.82 -8.26
N LEU A 90 11.20 8.33 -7.67
CA LEU A 90 10.37 7.31 -8.29
C LEU A 90 9.31 7.91 -9.23
N SER A 91 9.19 7.36 -10.44
CA SER A 91 8.09 7.66 -11.36
C SER A 91 6.80 6.93 -10.94
N ASN A 92 5.65 7.31 -11.52
CA ASN A 92 4.40 6.56 -11.30
C ASN A 92 4.50 5.09 -11.73
N GLY A 93 5.25 4.80 -12.80
CA GLY A 93 5.53 3.42 -13.20
C GLY A 93 6.31 2.66 -12.12
N ASP A 94 7.35 3.30 -11.55
CA ASP A 94 8.15 2.69 -10.48
C ASP A 94 7.31 2.36 -9.25
N LEU A 95 6.38 3.25 -8.85
CA LEU A 95 5.49 3.00 -7.72
C LEU A 95 4.65 1.74 -7.94
N ASN A 96 4.09 1.58 -9.14
CA ASN A 96 3.24 0.45 -9.48
C ASN A 96 4.05 -0.85 -9.61
N ASP A 97 5.22 -0.81 -10.28
CA ASP A 97 6.09 -1.97 -10.45
C ASP A 97 6.58 -2.52 -9.10
N LEU A 98 7.04 -1.64 -8.21
CA LEU A 98 7.45 -1.99 -6.84
C LEU A 98 6.29 -2.53 -6.02
N ALA A 99 5.10 -1.94 -6.14
CA ALA A 99 3.90 -2.36 -5.43
C ALA A 99 3.49 -3.78 -5.83
N GLU A 100 3.45 -4.08 -7.12
CA GLU A 100 3.12 -5.42 -7.62
C GLU A 100 4.18 -6.46 -7.24
N TYR A 101 5.46 -6.08 -7.26
CA TYR A 101 6.53 -6.96 -6.79
C TYR A 101 6.34 -7.33 -5.32
N PHE A 102 6.27 -6.34 -4.40
CA PHE A 102 6.18 -6.62 -2.97
C PHE A 102 4.86 -7.29 -2.56
N ALA A 103 3.76 -6.98 -3.24
CA ALA A 103 2.48 -7.64 -2.98
C ALA A 103 2.50 -9.13 -3.30
N ALA A 104 3.29 -9.53 -4.28
CA ALA A 104 3.44 -10.94 -4.68
C ALA A 104 4.50 -11.69 -3.86
N GLU A 105 5.31 -10.98 -3.06
CA GLU A 105 6.32 -11.64 -2.22
C GLU A 105 5.68 -12.28 -0.98
N ARG A 106 6.22 -13.43 -0.58
CA ARG A 106 5.69 -14.16 0.57
C ARG A 106 6.18 -13.52 1.88
N PRO A 107 5.29 -13.11 2.79
CA PRO A 107 5.70 -12.66 4.11
C PRO A 107 6.38 -13.80 4.88
N ALA A 108 7.48 -13.50 5.55
CA ALA A 108 8.10 -14.44 6.47
C ALA A 108 7.24 -14.63 7.73
N PRO A 109 7.24 -15.82 8.34
CA PRO A 109 6.60 -16.05 9.61
C PRO A 109 7.10 -15.05 10.67
N PRO A 110 6.24 -14.55 11.56
CA PRO A 110 6.65 -13.62 12.60
C PRO A 110 7.67 -14.26 13.55
N LYS A 111 8.68 -13.49 13.94
CA LYS A 111 9.64 -13.89 14.97
C LYS A 111 9.21 -13.45 16.37
N HIS A 112 8.33 -12.47 16.44
CA HIS A 112 7.78 -11.97 17.68
C HIS A 112 6.85 -13.01 18.31
N ARG A 113 6.90 -13.12 19.65
CA ARG A 113 6.03 -14.01 20.42
C ARG A 113 5.15 -13.14 21.31
N THR A 114 3.85 -13.17 21.03
CA THR A 114 2.86 -12.45 21.83
C THR A 114 2.81 -12.99 23.25
N ALA A 115 2.80 -12.11 24.24
CA ALA A 115 2.58 -12.47 25.62
C ALA A 115 1.18 -13.09 25.79
N PRO A 116 1.02 -14.17 26.60
CA PRO A 116 -0.26 -14.87 26.72
C PRO A 116 -1.43 -13.97 27.14
N GLU A 117 -1.19 -13.03 28.05
CA GLU A 117 -2.19 -12.05 28.48
C GLU A 117 -2.63 -11.11 27.36
N ASN A 118 -1.72 -10.71 26.49
CA ASN A 118 -2.02 -9.85 25.33
C ASN A 118 -2.74 -10.65 24.25
N ALA A 119 -2.35 -11.91 24.03
CA ALA A 119 -3.03 -12.81 23.10
C ALA A 119 -4.51 -13.01 23.48
N ALA A 120 -4.81 -13.04 24.78
CA ALA A 120 -6.17 -13.16 25.28
C ALA A 120 -6.97 -11.84 25.18
N ALA A 121 -6.33 -10.69 25.42
CA ALA A 121 -7.01 -9.40 25.51
C ALA A 121 -7.16 -8.68 24.17
N ALA A 122 -6.14 -8.77 23.28
CA ALA A 122 -6.06 -7.96 22.08
C ALA A 122 -7.16 -8.21 21.04
N PRO A 123 -7.69 -9.42 20.81
CA PRO A 123 -8.81 -9.62 19.89
C PRO A 123 -10.02 -8.76 20.22
N ALA A 124 -10.38 -8.67 21.52
CA ALA A 124 -11.48 -7.83 21.96
C ALA A 124 -11.19 -6.34 21.73
N LEU A 125 -9.95 -5.90 21.93
CA LEU A 125 -9.54 -4.52 21.64
C LEU A 125 -9.59 -4.23 20.12
N ALA A 126 -9.10 -5.15 19.28
CA ALA A 126 -9.14 -4.99 17.82
C ALA A 126 -10.60 -4.87 17.32
N HIS A 127 -11.55 -5.58 17.91
CA HIS A 127 -12.98 -5.41 17.63
C HIS A 127 -13.54 -4.10 18.19
N LYS A 128 -13.24 -3.77 19.46
CA LYS A 128 -13.71 -2.54 20.12
C LYS A 128 -13.32 -1.28 19.34
N PHE A 129 -12.11 -1.24 18.83
CA PHE A 129 -11.57 -0.10 18.07
C PHE A 129 -11.69 -0.26 16.54
N HIS A 130 -12.51 -1.19 16.08
CA HIS A 130 -12.86 -1.39 14.67
C HIS A 130 -11.70 -1.72 13.73
N CYS A 131 -10.55 -2.16 14.25
CA CYS A 131 -9.38 -2.51 13.43
C CYS A 131 -9.72 -3.53 12.33
N VAL A 132 -10.46 -4.59 12.71
CA VAL A 132 -10.83 -5.70 11.82
C VAL A 132 -11.80 -5.29 10.69
N GLN A 133 -12.52 -4.19 10.83
CA GLN A 133 -13.46 -3.72 9.80
C GLN A 133 -12.74 -3.24 8.55
N CYS A 134 -11.59 -2.59 8.72
CA CYS A 134 -10.77 -2.07 7.63
C CYS A 134 -9.63 -3.03 7.27
N HIS A 135 -8.89 -3.52 8.27
CA HIS A 135 -7.72 -4.38 8.05
C HIS A 135 -8.06 -5.85 7.77
N GLY A 136 -9.35 -6.22 7.77
CA GLY A 136 -9.83 -7.58 7.59
C GLY A 136 -9.83 -8.41 8.88
N PRO A 137 -10.59 -9.52 8.92
CA PRO A 137 -10.75 -10.34 10.13
C PRO A 137 -9.43 -10.97 10.60
N GLU A 138 -8.54 -11.34 9.69
CA GLU A 138 -7.20 -11.85 9.97
C GLU A 138 -6.14 -10.75 10.00
N LEU A 139 -6.52 -9.47 9.86
CA LEU A 139 -5.63 -8.30 9.86
C LEU A 139 -4.56 -8.35 8.73
N LEU A 140 -4.92 -8.99 7.61
CA LEU A 140 -4.06 -9.17 6.44
C LEU A 140 -4.13 -8.01 5.44
N GLY A 141 -5.01 -7.03 5.69
CA GLY A 141 -5.18 -5.86 4.84
C GLY A 141 -5.94 -6.14 3.54
N GLN A 142 -6.27 -5.06 2.83
CA GLN A 142 -6.94 -5.09 1.54
C GLN A 142 -6.83 -3.74 0.84
N GLN A 143 -6.72 -3.73 -0.49
CA GLN A 143 -6.65 -2.48 -1.26
C GLN A 143 -5.56 -1.53 -0.73
N HIS A 144 -5.91 -0.32 -0.30
CA HIS A 144 -5.00 0.65 0.30
C HIS A 144 -4.85 0.50 1.83
N ILE A 145 -5.49 -0.48 2.44
CA ILE A 145 -5.41 -0.78 3.87
C ILE A 145 -4.32 -1.84 4.10
N PRO A 146 -3.32 -1.58 4.97
CA PRO A 146 -2.19 -2.49 5.12
C PRO A 146 -2.50 -3.76 5.91
N ARG A 147 -1.70 -4.80 5.65
CA ARG A 147 -1.54 -5.95 6.54
C ARG A 147 -0.85 -5.49 7.83
N LEU A 148 -1.44 -5.85 8.97
CA LEU A 148 -0.90 -5.62 10.31
C LEU A 148 -0.29 -6.91 10.89
N ALA A 149 -0.87 -8.07 10.57
CA ALA A 149 -0.39 -9.35 11.06
C ALA A 149 1.10 -9.57 10.73
N GLY A 150 1.89 -9.95 11.73
CA GLY A 150 3.31 -10.23 11.61
C GLY A 150 4.17 -9.04 11.21
N GLN A 151 3.70 -7.81 11.43
CA GLN A 151 4.49 -6.61 11.19
C GLN A 151 5.48 -6.36 12.33
N GLN A 152 6.53 -5.62 12.05
CA GLN A 152 7.58 -5.30 13.01
C GLN A 152 7.05 -4.49 14.21
N PRO A 153 7.34 -4.90 15.47
CA PRO A 153 6.71 -4.32 16.64
C PRO A 153 7.04 -2.85 16.87
N ASP A 154 8.32 -2.45 16.76
CA ASP A 154 8.71 -1.04 17.00
C ASP A 154 8.13 -0.15 15.90
N TYR A 155 8.04 -0.67 14.66
CA TYR A 155 7.38 0.06 13.58
C TYR A 155 5.90 0.24 13.87
N LEU A 156 5.15 -0.81 14.27
CA LEU A 156 3.74 -0.71 14.64
C LEU A 156 3.53 0.31 15.75
N LEU A 157 4.37 0.25 16.80
CA LEU A 157 4.33 1.18 17.93
C LEU A 157 4.51 2.63 17.48
N ALA A 158 5.54 2.88 16.68
CA ALA A 158 5.83 4.22 16.16
C ALA A 158 4.67 4.74 15.29
N GLN A 159 4.07 3.88 14.45
CA GLN A 159 2.96 4.32 13.59
C GLN A 159 1.70 4.64 14.39
N LEU A 160 1.29 3.78 15.34
CA LEU A 160 0.11 4.04 16.16
C LEU A 160 0.28 5.29 17.03
N LYS A 161 1.46 5.47 17.63
CA LYS A 161 1.78 6.70 18.37
C LYS A 161 1.80 7.94 17.46
N GLY A 162 2.33 7.80 16.25
CA GLY A 162 2.35 8.89 15.27
C GLY A 162 0.95 9.33 14.85
N PHE A 163 0.04 8.40 14.58
CA PHE A 163 -1.36 8.69 14.30
C PHE A 163 -2.07 9.32 15.51
N LYS A 164 -1.85 8.77 16.72
CA LYS A 164 -2.42 9.31 17.95
C LYS A 164 -1.98 10.75 18.22
N ALA A 165 -0.71 11.06 17.99
CA ALA A 165 -0.12 12.38 18.19
C ALA A 165 -0.38 13.35 17.01
N GLY A 166 -0.95 12.89 15.90
CA GLY A 166 -1.13 13.68 14.69
C GLY A 166 0.16 14.02 13.94
N THR A 167 1.28 13.34 14.25
CA THR A 167 2.56 13.50 13.55
C THR A 167 2.66 12.62 12.30
N ARG A 168 1.78 11.64 12.16
CA ARG A 168 1.49 10.90 10.94
C ARG A 168 0.03 11.08 10.57
N ALA A 169 -0.24 11.38 9.30
CA ALA A 169 -1.57 11.40 8.73
C ALA A 169 -1.79 10.20 7.81
N ASP A 170 -3.04 9.83 7.61
CA ASP A 170 -3.55 8.94 6.59
C ASP A 170 -4.45 9.71 5.60
N ILE A 171 -4.74 9.11 4.46
CA ILE A 171 -5.44 9.82 3.35
C ILE A 171 -6.84 10.28 3.77
N ASP A 172 -7.54 9.46 4.56
CA ASP A 172 -8.95 9.64 4.91
C ASP A 172 -9.19 9.97 6.40
N GLY A 173 -8.11 10.07 7.20
CA GLY A 173 -8.17 10.39 8.63
C GLY A 173 -8.70 9.27 9.53
N ASN A 174 -9.01 8.09 8.98
CA ASN A 174 -9.59 6.98 9.72
C ASN A 174 -8.62 6.41 10.76
N MET A 175 -7.34 6.22 10.38
CA MET A 175 -6.32 5.73 11.31
C MET A 175 -6.00 6.74 12.40
N THR A 176 -5.97 8.03 12.07
CA THR A 176 -5.79 9.11 13.04
C THR A 176 -6.93 9.08 14.08
N SER A 177 -8.18 8.98 13.63
CA SER A 177 -9.35 8.91 14.52
C SER A 177 -9.33 7.66 15.40
N ALA A 178 -9.01 6.49 14.83
CA ALA A 178 -8.94 5.23 15.57
C ALA A 178 -7.82 5.26 16.63
N ALA A 179 -6.63 5.77 16.28
CA ALA A 179 -5.50 5.81 17.19
C ALA A 179 -5.67 6.81 18.34
N GLN A 180 -6.37 7.94 18.12
CA GLN A 180 -6.68 8.90 19.17
C GLN A 180 -7.54 8.32 20.27
N ALA A 181 -8.42 7.37 19.95
CA ALA A 181 -9.28 6.70 20.93
C ALA A 181 -8.54 5.69 21.83
N LEU A 182 -7.33 5.23 21.43
CA LEU A 182 -6.54 4.25 22.17
C LEU A 182 -5.80 4.90 23.35
N SER A 183 -5.74 4.24 24.50
CA SER A 183 -4.75 4.54 25.54
C SER A 183 -3.36 3.99 25.15
N GLU A 184 -2.30 4.49 25.80
CA GLU A 184 -0.93 3.98 25.56
C GLU A 184 -0.85 2.47 25.87
N LYS A 185 -1.52 2.01 26.92
CA LYS A 185 -1.55 0.58 27.27
C LYS A 185 -2.27 -0.28 26.23
N GLU A 186 -3.38 0.21 25.66
CA GLU A 186 -4.08 -0.49 24.58
C GLU A 186 -3.24 -0.56 23.30
N ILE A 187 -2.45 0.50 23.00
CA ILE A 187 -1.48 0.48 21.89
C ILE A 187 -0.44 -0.61 22.12
N GLU A 188 0.17 -0.70 23.30
CA GLU A 188 1.18 -1.72 23.61
C GLU A 188 0.62 -3.14 23.46
N VAL A 189 -0.57 -3.40 23.99
CA VAL A 189 -1.25 -4.70 23.89
C VAL A 189 -1.54 -5.06 22.43
N LEU A 190 -2.06 -4.11 21.64
CA LEU A 190 -2.32 -4.34 20.22
C LEU A 190 -1.04 -4.59 19.43
N VAL A 191 0.01 -3.81 19.67
CA VAL A 191 1.31 -3.97 18.98
C VAL A 191 1.90 -5.34 19.24
N ASP A 192 1.95 -5.78 20.50
CA ASP A 192 2.45 -7.10 20.88
C ASP A 192 1.69 -8.23 20.18
N TYR A 193 0.37 -8.13 20.17
CA TYR A 193 -0.50 -9.09 19.49
C TYR A 193 -0.30 -9.11 17.96
N LEU A 194 -0.37 -7.95 17.31
CA LEU A 194 -0.26 -7.81 15.86
C LEU A 194 1.07 -8.33 15.34
N ALA A 195 2.16 -8.04 16.06
CA ALA A 195 3.50 -8.48 15.67
C ALA A 195 3.68 -10.00 15.72
N GLY A 196 2.94 -10.70 16.57
CA GLY A 196 2.99 -12.16 16.72
C GLY A 196 1.99 -12.94 15.87
N LEU A 197 1.05 -12.25 15.19
CA LEU A 197 0.04 -12.92 14.37
C LEU A 197 0.64 -13.63 13.16
N SER A 198 0.12 -14.83 12.86
CA SER A 198 0.46 -15.54 11.62
C SER A 198 0.06 -14.72 10.41
N VAL A 199 0.88 -14.82 9.36
CA VAL A 199 0.66 -14.21 8.03
C VAL A 199 0.15 -15.23 7.01
N GLU A 200 -0.11 -16.45 7.42
CA GLU A 200 -0.66 -17.51 6.58
C GLU A 200 -2.18 -17.39 6.50
N LYS A 201 -2.71 -17.54 5.28
CA LYS A 201 -4.14 -17.68 5.03
C LYS A 201 -4.56 -19.13 5.20
#